data_e80b85cdf4644baf4b14c51a8e8f8487
#
_entry.id   e80b85cdf4644baf4b14c51a8e8f8487
#
_cell.length_a   1.000
_cell.length_b   1.000
_cell.length_c   1.000
_cell.angle_alpha   90.00
_cell.angle_beta   90.00
_cell.angle_gamma   90.00
#
_symmetry.space_group_name_H-M   'P 1'
#
loop_
_entity.id
_entity.type
_entity.pdbx_description
1 polymer ?
#
loop_
_entity_poly.entity_id
_entity_poly.type
_entity_poly.pdbx_seq_one_letter_code
_entity_poly.pdbx_strand_id
1 'polypeptide(L)'
;QNVRRRLEKDAQDARAYAATGFARDMLSVMDNMQRALEAIPAEVKDEEKWKGLINGIEATGRELQSVFEKNGIKRVDAVGLPLDPNQHQAMVEIPTDEHEPGTIVQEMQAGYVIKDRLLRPALVGVAKKPE
;
A
#
# COMPACT_ATOMS: atom_id res chain seq x y z
N GLN A 1 35.81 -13.07 11.56
CA GLN A 1 34.96 -13.03 10.38
C GLN A 1 33.48 -13.04 10.71
N ASN A 2 33.09 -13.85 11.72
CA ASN A 2 31.69 -13.87 12.16
C ASN A 2 31.27 -12.52 12.75
N VAL A 3 32.15 -11.86 13.47
CA VAL A 3 31.90 -10.54 14.05
C VAL A 3 31.75 -9.53 12.94
N ARG A 4 32.60 -9.60 11.92
CA ARG A 4 32.52 -8.69 10.77
C ARG A 4 31.21 -8.86 10.03
N ARG A 5 30.79 -10.09 9.76
CA ARG A 5 29.53 -10.38 9.08
C ARG A 5 28.33 -9.88 9.87
N ARG A 6 28.38 -10.05 11.20
CA ARG A 6 27.32 -9.56 12.08
C ARG A 6 27.21 -8.05 12.03
N LEU A 7 28.37 -7.36 12.11
CA LEU A 7 28.40 -5.90 12.05
C LEU A 7 27.91 -5.37 10.72
N GLU A 8 28.27 -6.04 9.62
CA GLU A 8 27.78 -5.67 8.30
C GLU A 8 26.27 -5.85 8.18
N LYS A 9 25.76 -6.99 8.68
CA LYS A 9 24.34 -7.26 8.68
C LYS A 9 23.58 -6.26 9.55
N ASP A 10 24.09 -5.99 10.76
CA ASP A 10 23.47 -5.03 11.66
C ASP A 10 23.46 -3.64 11.05
N ALA A 11 24.54 -3.24 10.34
CA ALA A 11 24.58 -1.96 9.66
C ALA A 11 23.58 -1.88 8.52
N GLN A 12 23.41 -2.97 7.76
CA GLN A 12 22.43 -3.04 6.69
C GLN A 12 21.01 -2.96 7.23
N ASP A 13 20.75 -3.71 8.32
CA ASP A 13 19.43 -3.69 8.96
C ASP A 13 19.13 -2.30 9.52
N ALA A 14 20.13 -1.67 10.17
CA ALA A 14 19.94 -0.31 10.70
C ALA A 14 19.63 0.67 9.59
N ARG A 15 20.30 0.56 8.45
CA ARG A 15 20.02 1.43 7.30
C ARG A 15 18.63 1.18 6.72
N ALA A 16 18.25 -0.09 6.62
CA ALA A 16 16.93 -0.47 6.09
C ALA A 16 15.81 0.07 6.97
N TYR A 17 16.00 0.04 8.30
CA TYR A 17 14.95 0.44 9.24
C TYR A 17 15.07 1.87 9.73
N ALA A 18 16.21 2.53 9.53
CA ALA A 18 16.36 3.95 9.90
C ALA A 18 15.38 4.84 9.13
N ALA A 19 15.03 4.45 7.91
CA ALA A 19 14.11 5.19 7.08
C ALA A 19 12.63 4.86 7.35
N THR A 20 12.34 3.98 8.32
CA THR A 20 10.97 3.48 8.56
C THR A 20 10.00 4.61 8.86
N GLY A 21 10.37 5.56 9.73
CA GLY A 21 9.50 6.69 10.06
C GLY A 21 9.25 7.59 8.86
N PHE A 22 10.30 7.89 8.12
CA PHE A 22 10.18 8.70 6.91
C PHE A 22 9.32 7.99 5.86
N ALA A 23 9.55 6.69 5.66
CA ALA A 23 8.78 5.89 4.72
C ALA A 23 7.30 5.88 5.09
N ARG A 24 7.00 5.71 6.39
CA ARG A 24 5.62 5.73 6.86
C ARG A 24 4.95 7.07 6.57
N ASP A 25 5.66 8.16 6.81
CA ASP A 25 5.14 9.50 6.53
C ASP A 25 4.93 9.71 5.02
N MET A 26 5.80 9.15 4.19
CA MET A 26 5.66 9.24 2.73
C MET A 26 4.44 8.48 2.20
N LEU A 27 3.94 7.49 2.92
CA LEU A 27 2.71 6.81 2.54
C LEU A 27 1.51 7.76 2.52
N SER A 28 1.52 8.75 3.41
CA SER A 28 0.50 9.79 3.41
C SER A 28 0.51 10.60 2.11
N VAL A 29 1.69 10.89 1.58
CA VAL A 29 1.83 11.59 0.30
C VAL A 29 1.29 10.73 -0.84
N MET A 30 1.61 9.44 -0.83
CA MET A 30 1.11 8.51 -1.83
C MET A 30 -0.41 8.38 -1.79
N ASP A 31 -0.99 8.32 -0.58
CA ASP A 31 -2.43 8.26 -0.41
C ASP A 31 -3.12 9.50 -0.97
N ASN A 32 -2.55 10.68 -0.72
CA ASN A 32 -3.11 11.93 -1.23
C ASN A 32 -3.01 12.01 -2.75
N MET A 33 -1.91 11.52 -3.31
CA MET A 33 -1.75 11.42 -4.76
C MET A 33 -2.84 10.54 -5.36
N GLN A 34 -3.09 9.38 -4.75
CA GLN A 34 -4.12 8.44 -5.21
C GLN A 34 -5.51 9.07 -5.12
N ARG A 35 -5.80 9.76 -4.02
CA ARG A 35 -7.09 10.46 -3.87
C ARG A 35 -7.26 11.56 -4.91
N ALA A 36 -6.19 12.28 -5.22
CA ALA A 36 -6.23 13.31 -6.25
C ALA A 36 -6.60 12.71 -7.60
N LEU A 37 -6.00 11.58 -7.95
CA LEU A 37 -6.30 10.88 -9.20
C LEU A 37 -7.75 10.38 -9.23
N GLU A 38 -8.23 9.84 -8.13
CA GLU A 38 -9.60 9.34 -8.02
C GLU A 38 -10.63 10.46 -8.06
N ALA A 39 -10.25 11.66 -7.64
CA ALA A 39 -11.16 12.81 -7.60
C ALA A 39 -11.34 13.48 -8.97
N ILE A 40 -10.54 13.10 -9.97
CA ILE A 40 -10.67 13.67 -11.31
C ILE A 40 -11.98 13.19 -11.94
N PRO A 41 -12.90 14.11 -12.33
CA PRO A 41 -14.15 13.70 -12.98
C PRO A 41 -13.88 12.99 -14.30
N ALA A 42 -14.73 12.03 -14.64
CA ALA A 42 -14.59 11.28 -15.89
C ALA A 42 -14.60 12.20 -17.11
N GLU A 43 -15.42 13.26 -17.07
CA GLU A 43 -15.51 14.23 -18.15
C GLU A 43 -14.17 14.93 -18.40
N VAL A 44 -13.45 15.25 -17.33
CA VAL A 44 -12.14 15.90 -17.42
C VAL A 44 -11.10 14.94 -18.00
N LYS A 45 -11.15 13.66 -17.62
CA LYS A 45 -10.22 12.66 -18.14
C LYS A 45 -10.32 12.51 -19.65
N ASP A 46 -11.49 12.72 -20.22
CA ASP A 46 -11.73 12.58 -21.66
C ASP A 46 -11.37 13.83 -22.45
N GLU A 47 -11.13 14.96 -21.78
CA GLU A 47 -10.78 16.22 -22.45
C GLU A 47 -9.30 16.24 -22.83
N GLU A 48 -9.03 16.52 -24.10
CA GLU A 48 -7.66 16.59 -24.64
C GLU A 48 -6.77 17.57 -23.86
N LYS A 49 -7.32 18.71 -23.47
CA LYS A 49 -6.54 19.76 -22.83
C LYS A 49 -5.98 19.35 -21.46
N TRP A 50 -6.60 18.34 -20.81
CA TRP A 50 -6.19 17.88 -19.49
C TRP A 50 -5.35 16.60 -19.52
N LYS A 51 -5.27 15.90 -20.66
CA LYS A 51 -4.59 14.62 -20.76
C LYS A 51 -3.13 14.69 -20.36
N GLY A 52 -2.42 15.74 -20.80
CA GLY A 52 -1.01 15.91 -20.45
C GLY A 52 -0.79 16.07 -18.95
N LEU A 53 -1.63 16.87 -18.30
CA LEU A 53 -1.56 17.08 -16.87
C LEU A 53 -1.84 15.77 -16.11
N ILE A 54 -2.90 15.08 -16.48
CA ILE A 54 -3.31 13.84 -15.83
C ILE A 54 -2.22 12.77 -16.00
N ASN A 55 -1.68 12.64 -17.21
CA ASN A 55 -0.61 11.68 -17.47
C ASN A 55 0.64 12.00 -16.64
N GLY A 56 0.94 13.29 -16.44
CA GLY A 56 2.05 13.72 -15.59
C GLY A 56 1.85 13.33 -14.14
N ILE A 57 0.65 13.50 -13.62
CA ILE A 57 0.35 13.13 -12.23
C ILE A 57 0.42 11.60 -12.07
N GLU A 58 -0.13 10.85 -13.02
CA GLU A 58 -0.08 9.38 -12.99
C GLU A 58 1.36 8.89 -13.05
N ALA A 59 2.19 9.51 -13.90
CA ALA A 59 3.62 9.16 -14.00
C ALA A 59 4.35 9.45 -12.69
N THR A 60 4.02 10.55 -12.01
CA THR A 60 4.60 10.88 -10.73
C THR A 60 4.24 9.84 -9.68
N GLY A 61 3.00 9.36 -9.67
CA GLY A 61 2.58 8.30 -8.77
C GLY A 61 3.33 7.00 -9.03
N ARG A 62 3.52 6.63 -10.29
CA ARG A 62 4.29 5.44 -10.64
C ARG A 62 5.75 5.57 -10.26
N GLU A 63 6.32 6.76 -10.43
CA GLU A 63 7.72 7.03 -10.04
C GLU A 63 7.90 6.87 -8.53
N LEU A 64 6.96 7.40 -7.74
CA LEU A 64 7.01 7.27 -6.29
C LEU A 64 6.95 5.80 -5.89
N GLN A 65 6.08 5.03 -6.50
CA GLN A 65 5.98 3.59 -6.23
C GLN A 65 7.26 2.85 -6.59
N SER A 66 7.88 3.21 -7.72
CA SER A 66 9.14 2.64 -8.15
C SER A 66 10.27 2.94 -7.16
N VAL A 67 10.32 4.17 -6.64
CA VAL A 67 11.29 4.56 -5.62
C VAL A 67 11.08 3.74 -4.35
N PHE A 68 9.83 3.52 -3.95
CA PHE A 68 9.52 2.69 -2.79
C PHE A 68 10.04 1.28 -2.97
N GLU A 69 9.81 0.67 -4.13
CA GLU A 69 10.26 -0.69 -4.42
C GLU A 69 11.78 -0.80 -4.37
N LYS A 70 12.49 0.19 -4.90
CA LYS A 70 13.95 0.25 -4.84
C LYS A 70 14.47 0.22 -3.40
N ASN A 71 13.69 0.77 -2.48
CA ASN A 71 14.07 0.87 -1.07
C ASN A 71 13.47 -0.25 -0.22
N GLY A 72 12.95 -1.29 -0.86
CA GLY A 72 12.43 -2.46 -0.16
C GLY A 72 11.04 -2.28 0.42
N ILE A 73 10.33 -1.23 0.01
CA ILE A 73 8.98 -0.95 0.47
C ILE A 73 8.00 -1.53 -0.55
N LYS A 74 7.15 -2.44 -0.11
CA LYS A 74 6.20 -3.14 -0.99
C LYS A 74 4.80 -3.04 -0.44
N ARG A 75 3.85 -2.93 -1.36
CA ARG A 75 2.44 -2.96 -1.02
C ARG A 75 2.02 -4.37 -0.63
N VAL A 76 1.18 -4.45 0.39
CA VAL A 76 0.60 -5.70 0.86
C VAL A 76 -0.58 -6.07 -0.04
N ASP A 77 -0.63 -7.32 -0.51
CA ASP A 77 -1.78 -7.81 -1.26
C ASP A 77 -2.96 -7.98 -0.31
N ALA A 78 -4.15 -7.64 -0.76
CA ALA A 78 -5.32 -7.66 0.10
C ALA A 78 -6.56 -8.22 -0.60
N VAL A 79 -7.16 -7.50 -1.52
CA VAL A 79 -8.44 -7.88 -2.10
C VAL A 79 -8.36 -9.28 -2.74
N GLY A 80 -9.32 -10.14 -2.40
CA GLY A 80 -9.39 -11.49 -2.91
C GLY A 80 -8.67 -12.53 -2.04
N LEU A 81 -7.94 -12.09 -1.03
CA LEU A 81 -7.20 -12.99 -0.13
C LEU A 81 -7.93 -13.18 1.19
N PRO A 82 -7.68 -14.31 1.89
CA PRO A 82 -8.13 -14.44 3.27
C PRO A 82 -7.45 -13.39 4.15
N LEU A 83 -8.15 -12.93 5.16
CA LEU A 83 -7.59 -11.98 6.11
C LEU A 83 -6.39 -12.59 6.83
N ASP A 84 -5.28 -11.85 6.85
CA ASP A 84 -4.08 -12.21 7.60
C ASP A 84 -3.83 -11.11 8.64
N PRO A 85 -4.05 -11.38 9.94
CA PRO A 85 -3.89 -10.35 10.97
C PRO A 85 -2.48 -9.75 11.06
N ASN A 86 -1.48 -10.41 10.48
CA ASN A 86 -0.11 -9.89 10.48
C ASN A 86 0.08 -8.73 9.52
N GLN A 87 -0.80 -8.56 8.54
CA GLN A 87 -0.65 -7.52 7.53
C GLN A 87 -1.96 -6.83 7.16
N HIS A 88 -3.09 -7.32 7.64
CA HIS A 88 -4.41 -6.74 7.36
C HIS A 88 -5.12 -6.41 8.65
N GLN A 89 -5.94 -5.37 8.63
CA GLN A 89 -6.80 -5.02 9.75
C GLN A 89 -8.22 -4.87 9.22
N ALA A 90 -9.12 -5.71 9.72
CA ALA A 90 -10.54 -5.64 9.34
C ALA A 90 -11.18 -4.44 10.01
N MET A 91 -11.78 -3.56 9.22
CA MET A 91 -12.47 -2.37 9.73
C MET A 91 -13.97 -2.53 9.67
N VAL A 92 -14.47 -3.34 8.75
CA VAL A 92 -15.90 -3.53 8.55
C VAL A 92 -16.14 -4.94 8.01
N GLU A 93 -17.30 -5.50 8.37
CA GLU A 93 -17.76 -6.76 7.79
C GLU A 93 -18.83 -6.45 6.77
N ILE A 94 -18.73 -7.07 5.60
CA ILE A 94 -19.63 -6.82 4.48
C ILE A 94 -20.46 -8.09 4.22
N PRO A 95 -21.77 -8.07 4.47
CA PRO A 95 -22.60 -9.26 4.23
C PRO A 95 -22.62 -9.57 2.73
N THR A 96 -22.24 -10.78 2.38
CA THR A 96 -22.24 -11.22 0.99
C THR A 96 -22.17 -12.74 0.94
N ASP A 97 -22.83 -13.33 -0.05
CA ASP A 97 -22.73 -14.75 -0.34
C ASP A 97 -21.83 -15.01 -1.55
N GLU A 98 -21.27 -13.98 -2.16
CA GLU A 98 -20.41 -14.09 -3.33
C GLU A 98 -18.97 -14.48 -2.99
N HIS A 99 -18.60 -14.36 -1.70
CA HIS A 99 -17.25 -14.66 -1.23
C HIS A 99 -17.31 -15.48 0.05
N GLU A 100 -16.28 -16.29 0.26
CA GLU A 100 -16.14 -17.03 1.51
C GLU A 100 -16.01 -16.06 2.68
N PRO A 101 -16.64 -16.34 3.83
CA PRO A 101 -16.46 -15.50 5.01
C PRO A 101 -14.98 -15.36 5.37
N GLY A 102 -14.58 -14.15 5.71
CA GLY A 102 -13.18 -13.85 6.02
C GLY A 102 -12.34 -13.45 4.83
N THR A 103 -12.90 -13.49 3.61
CA THR A 103 -12.21 -13.01 2.42
C THR A 103 -12.26 -11.49 2.36
N ILE A 104 -11.15 -10.86 2.02
CA ILE A 104 -11.08 -9.42 1.86
C ILE A 104 -11.79 -9.04 0.57
N VAL A 105 -12.81 -8.20 0.67
CA VAL A 105 -13.61 -7.76 -0.49
C VAL A 105 -13.41 -6.29 -0.82
N GLN A 106 -12.80 -5.53 0.09
CA GLN A 106 -12.57 -4.11 -0.09
C GLN A 106 -11.30 -3.70 0.62
N GLU A 107 -10.52 -2.81 0.00
CA GLU A 107 -9.35 -2.19 0.62
C GLU A 107 -9.63 -0.71 0.79
N MET A 108 -9.66 -0.24 2.04
CA MET A 108 -9.92 1.16 2.35
C MET A 108 -8.64 1.97 2.42
N GLN A 109 -7.54 1.34 2.83
CA GLN A 109 -6.22 1.94 2.90
C GLN A 109 -5.20 0.87 2.58
N ALA A 110 -4.28 1.16 1.65
CA ALA A 110 -3.23 0.23 1.29
C ALA A 110 -2.27 0.00 2.45
N GLY A 111 -1.87 -1.24 2.65
CA GLY A 111 -0.84 -1.60 3.61
C GLY A 111 0.51 -1.72 2.93
N TYR A 112 1.57 -1.54 3.71
CA TYR A 112 2.94 -1.57 3.20
C TYR A 112 3.87 -2.21 4.19
N VAL A 113 4.87 -2.91 3.65
CA VAL A 113 5.97 -3.48 4.41
C VAL A 113 7.28 -2.89 3.92
N ILE A 114 8.27 -2.80 4.82
CA ILE A 114 9.65 -2.48 4.44
C ILE A 114 10.48 -3.70 4.79
N LYS A 115 11.02 -4.36 3.76
CA LYS A 115 11.70 -5.65 3.92
C LYS A 115 10.75 -6.65 4.59
N ASP A 116 11.10 -7.12 5.80
CA ASP A 116 10.28 -8.07 6.56
C ASP A 116 9.46 -7.42 7.68
N ARG A 117 9.40 -6.08 7.70
CA ARG A 117 8.75 -5.35 8.78
C ARG A 117 7.52 -4.60 8.26
N LEU A 118 6.42 -4.70 9.00
CA LEU A 118 5.20 -4.00 8.64
C LEU A 118 5.34 -2.50 8.90
N LEU A 119 5.06 -1.67 7.88
CA LEU A 119 4.99 -0.21 8.05
C LEU A 119 3.62 0.21 8.54
N ARG A 120 2.58 -0.28 7.87
CA ARG A 120 1.20 -0.10 8.30
C ARG A 120 0.34 -1.22 7.68
N PRO A 121 -0.69 -1.69 8.38
CA PRO A 121 -1.55 -2.73 7.83
C PRO A 121 -2.48 -2.17 6.76
N ALA A 122 -2.94 -3.05 5.87
CA ALA A 122 -4.03 -2.70 4.97
C ALA A 122 -5.32 -2.65 5.77
N LEU A 123 -6.07 -1.57 5.65
CA LEU A 123 -7.39 -1.45 6.27
C LEU A 123 -8.42 -1.99 5.29
N VAL A 124 -9.16 -3.02 5.68
CA VAL A 124 -9.96 -3.79 4.75
C VAL A 124 -11.36 -4.05 5.26
N GLY A 125 -12.25 -4.33 4.32
CA GLY A 125 -13.57 -4.89 4.61
C GLY A 125 -13.56 -6.36 4.26
N VAL A 126 -14.10 -7.19 5.14
CA VAL A 126 -14.11 -8.64 4.96
C VAL A 126 -15.54 -9.14 4.75
N ALA A 127 -15.65 -10.21 3.97
CA ALA A 127 -16.93 -10.85 3.74
C ALA A 127 -17.43 -11.52 5.03
N LYS A 128 -18.72 -11.43 5.26
CA LYS A 128 -19.38 -12.22 6.29
C LYS A 128 -20.63 -12.86 5.69
N LYS A 129 -21.09 -13.92 6.32
CA LYS A 129 -22.28 -14.62 5.86
C LYS A 129 -23.50 -13.72 6.04
N PRO A 130 -24.37 -13.57 5.03
CA PRO A 130 -25.61 -12.79 5.17
C PRO A 130 -26.56 -13.46 6.18
N GLU A 131 -27.31 -12.64 6.89
CA GLU A 131 -28.35 -13.15 7.81
C GLU A 131 -29.58 -13.59 7.06
#